data_d21509c8482f8676b146afc0f17635d3
#
_entry.id   d21509c8482f8676b146afc0f17635d3
#
_cell.length_a   1.000
_cell.length_b   1.000
_cell.length_c   1.000
_cell.angle_alpha   90.00
_cell.angle_beta   90.00
_cell.angle_gamma   90.00
#
_symmetry.space_group_name_H-M   'P 1'
#
loop_
_entity.id
_entity.type
_entity.pdbx_description
1 polymer ?
#
loop_
_entity_poly.entity_id
_entity_poly.type
_entity_poly.pdbx_seq_one_letter_code
_entity_poly.pdbx_strand_id
1 'polypeptide(L)'
;VAKIGIIGLNGAGKSTLLKIIAGIDKQYQGEVVFSPGYSVGYLEQDPKLDPSKTVKEIVQEGVQPVLDLLKEFDQVNESFADPDVLEDPDKMDKLINRQAELQDKLDAADAWNIDNKLERAMDALRCPPEDQNVATLSGGERRRVALCRLLLQNPDILLLDEPTNHLDAESIDWLEQHLQQYPGTVICITHDR
;
A
#
# COMPACT_ATOMS: atom_id res chain seq x y z
N VAL A 1 -13.36 -13.42 -3.57
CA VAL A 1 -12.05 -12.81 -3.89
C VAL A 1 -11.54 -13.43 -5.18
N ALA A 2 -11.41 -12.62 -6.23
CA ALA A 2 -11.04 -13.08 -7.56
C ALA A 2 -9.55 -12.78 -7.85
N LYS A 3 -8.90 -13.69 -8.57
CA LYS A 3 -7.58 -13.49 -9.18
C LYS A 3 -7.76 -13.59 -10.69
N ILE A 4 -7.53 -12.48 -11.40
CA ILE A 4 -7.83 -12.36 -12.83
C ILE A 4 -6.54 -12.01 -13.57
N GLY A 5 -6.17 -12.87 -14.50
CA GLY A 5 -5.08 -12.61 -15.44
C GLY A 5 -5.61 -12.08 -16.76
N ILE A 6 -5.00 -11.03 -17.29
CA ILE A 6 -5.27 -10.50 -18.63
C ILE A 6 -4.07 -10.77 -19.52
N ILE A 7 -4.28 -11.57 -20.56
CA ILE A 7 -3.24 -11.99 -21.50
C ILE A 7 -3.61 -11.51 -22.90
N GLY A 8 -2.64 -11.08 -23.66
CA GLY A 8 -2.84 -10.67 -25.06
C GLY A 8 -1.57 -10.06 -25.65
N LEU A 9 -1.60 -9.84 -26.95
CA LEU A 9 -0.49 -9.23 -27.68
C LEU A 9 -0.26 -7.77 -27.27
N ASN A 10 0.95 -7.27 -27.44
CA ASN A 10 1.27 -5.87 -27.26
C ASN A 10 0.39 -5.02 -28.20
N GLY A 11 -0.15 -3.92 -27.67
CA GLY A 11 -1.08 -3.04 -28.39
C GLY A 11 -2.55 -3.50 -28.38
N ALA A 12 -2.88 -4.62 -27.70
CA ALA A 12 -4.26 -5.10 -27.61
C ALA A 12 -5.16 -4.27 -26.65
N GLY A 13 -4.60 -3.24 -26.01
CA GLY A 13 -5.36 -2.35 -25.11
C GLY A 13 -5.46 -2.82 -23.66
N LYS A 14 -4.61 -3.78 -23.23
CA LYS A 14 -4.61 -4.30 -21.85
C LYS A 14 -4.36 -3.21 -20.80
N SER A 15 -3.30 -2.43 -21.00
CA SER A 15 -2.96 -1.32 -20.09
C SER A 15 -4.03 -0.23 -20.10
N THR A 16 -4.65 0.03 -21.25
CA THR A 16 -5.79 0.95 -21.37
C THR A 16 -6.97 0.48 -20.54
N LEU A 17 -7.27 -0.81 -20.58
CA LEU A 17 -8.35 -1.40 -19.78
C LEU A 17 -8.09 -1.19 -18.27
N LEU A 18 -6.87 -1.44 -17.80
CA LEU A 18 -6.53 -1.18 -16.38
C LEU A 18 -6.64 0.30 -16.01
N LYS A 19 -6.22 1.21 -16.88
CA LYS A 19 -6.37 2.65 -16.67
C LYS A 19 -7.83 3.08 -16.59
N ILE A 20 -8.70 2.49 -17.39
CA ILE A 20 -10.15 2.71 -17.34
C ILE A 20 -10.71 2.23 -15.99
N ILE A 21 -10.36 1.02 -15.58
CA ILE A 21 -10.79 0.45 -14.29
C ILE A 21 -10.26 1.29 -13.11
N ALA A 22 -9.03 1.78 -13.20
CA ALA A 22 -8.43 2.65 -12.19
C ALA A 22 -9.03 4.08 -12.15
N GLY A 23 -9.85 4.45 -13.14
CA GLY A 23 -10.44 5.79 -13.26
C GLY A 23 -9.47 6.86 -13.80
N ILE A 24 -8.33 6.45 -14.33
CA ILE A 24 -7.31 7.35 -14.91
C ILE A 24 -7.72 7.76 -16.32
N ASP A 25 -8.13 6.80 -17.15
CA ASP A 25 -8.66 7.06 -18.48
C ASP A 25 -10.19 7.12 -18.43
N LYS A 26 -10.74 8.24 -18.90
CA LYS A 26 -12.19 8.50 -18.93
C LYS A 26 -12.76 8.54 -20.35
N GLN A 27 -11.93 8.31 -21.36
CA GLN A 27 -12.32 8.34 -22.77
C GLN A 27 -12.74 6.96 -23.26
N TYR A 28 -13.88 6.48 -22.78
CA TYR A 28 -14.44 5.18 -23.18
C TYR A 28 -15.96 5.23 -23.27
N GLN A 29 -16.53 4.24 -23.97
CA GLN A 29 -17.98 4.05 -24.01
C GLN A 29 -18.34 2.89 -23.06
N GLY A 30 -19.25 3.16 -22.14
CA GLY A 30 -19.66 2.20 -21.13
C GLY A 30 -19.59 2.77 -19.72
N GLU A 31 -19.67 1.90 -18.75
CA GLU A 31 -19.68 2.26 -17.33
C GLU A 31 -18.79 1.31 -16.54
N VAL A 32 -18.01 1.88 -15.62
CA VAL A 32 -17.27 1.12 -14.61
C VAL A 32 -17.94 1.34 -13.26
N VAL A 33 -18.45 0.26 -12.68
CA VAL A 33 -19.15 0.31 -11.40
C VAL A 33 -18.40 -0.52 -10.38
N PHE A 34 -18.03 0.10 -9.26
CA PHE A 34 -17.47 -0.58 -8.08
C PHE A 34 -18.53 -0.64 -6.98
N SER A 35 -18.47 -1.69 -6.18
CA SER A 35 -19.23 -1.71 -4.94
C SER A 35 -18.79 -0.55 -4.04
N PRO A 36 -19.73 0.13 -3.35
CA PRO A 36 -19.39 1.25 -2.48
C PRO A 36 -18.38 0.85 -1.38
N GLY A 37 -17.40 1.72 -1.12
CA GLY A 37 -16.43 1.53 -0.05
C GLY A 37 -15.20 0.70 -0.39
N TYR A 38 -15.07 0.21 -1.63
CA TYR A 38 -13.87 -0.50 -2.07
C TYR A 38 -12.77 0.47 -2.51
N SER A 39 -11.55 0.21 -2.05
CA SER A 39 -10.35 0.92 -2.47
C SER A 39 -9.70 0.24 -3.67
N VAL A 40 -9.14 1.04 -4.58
CA VAL A 40 -8.48 0.56 -5.80
C VAL A 40 -7.04 1.07 -5.79
N GLY A 41 -6.09 0.15 -5.95
CA GLY A 41 -4.68 0.46 -6.13
C GLY A 41 -4.22 0.06 -7.53
N TYR A 42 -3.44 0.93 -8.17
CA TYR A 42 -2.91 0.71 -9.52
C TYR A 42 -1.41 0.91 -9.56
N LEU A 43 -0.68 -0.07 -10.10
CA LEU A 43 0.74 0.04 -10.39
C LEU A 43 0.93 0.59 -11.79
N GLU A 44 1.39 1.83 -11.89
CA GLU A 44 1.73 2.48 -13.16
C GLU A 44 3.01 1.89 -13.77
N GLN A 45 3.14 1.96 -15.10
CA GLN A 45 4.37 1.56 -15.79
C GLN A 45 5.56 2.46 -15.43
N ASP A 46 5.32 3.76 -15.29
CA ASP A 46 6.30 4.76 -14.86
C ASP A 46 5.76 5.51 -13.63
N PRO A 47 5.91 4.92 -12.43
CA PRO A 47 5.36 5.52 -11.23
C PRO A 47 6.09 6.82 -10.88
N LYS A 48 5.30 7.85 -10.55
CA LYS A 48 5.81 9.13 -10.08
C LYS A 48 5.92 9.11 -8.57
N LEU A 49 7.13 9.25 -8.08
CA LEU A 49 7.45 9.33 -6.66
C LEU A 49 7.89 10.75 -6.30
N ASP A 50 7.60 11.19 -5.08
CA ASP A 50 8.04 12.50 -4.59
C ASP A 50 9.58 12.55 -4.53
N PRO A 51 10.23 13.40 -5.35
CA PRO A 51 11.67 13.43 -5.43
C PRO A 51 12.37 13.97 -4.19
N SER A 52 11.62 14.54 -3.25
CA SER A 52 12.16 15.05 -1.98
C SER A 52 12.27 13.97 -0.90
N LYS A 53 11.73 12.77 -1.15
CA LYS A 53 11.65 11.69 -0.18
C LYS A 53 12.69 10.60 -0.39
N THR A 54 12.97 9.87 0.69
CA THR A 54 13.76 8.64 0.68
C THR A 54 12.90 7.42 0.31
N VAL A 55 13.55 6.31 0.00
CA VAL A 55 12.88 5.03 -0.27
C VAL A 55 11.96 4.65 0.88
N LYS A 56 12.44 4.71 2.12
CA LYS A 56 11.64 4.41 3.32
C LYS A 56 10.42 5.30 3.44
N GLU A 57 10.57 6.60 3.24
CA GLU A 57 9.46 7.55 3.33
C GLU A 57 8.38 7.28 2.29
N ILE A 58 8.75 6.90 1.06
CA ILE A 58 7.80 6.49 0.03
C ILE A 58 7.06 5.21 0.43
N VAL A 59 7.77 4.19 0.89
CA VAL A 59 7.16 2.92 1.32
C VAL A 59 6.22 3.13 2.51
N GLN A 60 6.58 4.00 3.44
CA GLN A 60 5.75 4.38 4.58
C GLN A 60 4.43 5.05 4.18
N GLU A 61 4.36 5.71 3.03
CA GLU A 61 3.09 6.26 2.51
C GLU A 61 2.00 5.19 2.35
N GLY A 62 2.38 3.96 2.04
CA GLY A 62 1.46 2.83 1.92
C GLY A 62 0.79 2.44 3.23
N VAL A 63 1.43 2.71 4.36
CA VAL A 63 0.93 2.40 5.71
C VAL A 63 0.64 3.66 6.53
N GLN A 64 0.50 4.82 5.88
CA GLN A 64 0.28 6.10 6.55
C GLN A 64 -0.91 6.09 7.52
N PRO A 65 -2.08 5.50 7.20
CA PRO A 65 -3.17 5.42 8.16
C PRO A 65 -2.80 4.69 9.45
N VAL A 66 -1.98 3.64 9.37
CA VAL A 66 -1.50 2.89 10.55
C VAL A 66 -0.50 3.73 11.34
N LEU A 67 0.41 4.42 10.68
CA LEU A 67 1.37 5.32 11.33
C LEU A 67 0.68 6.47 12.05
N ASP A 68 -0.39 7.02 11.47
CA ASP A 68 -1.21 8.06 12.08
C ASP A 68 -1.92 7.56 13.35
N LEU A 69 -2.44 6.32 13.33
CA LEU A 69 -3.03 5.69 14.51
C LEU A 69 -2.01 5.46 15.62
N LEU A 70 -0.80 5.02 15.29
CA LEU A 70 0.30 4.86 16.25
C LEU A 70 0.67 6.19 16.90
N LYS A 71 0.79 7.25 16.11
CA LYS A 71 1.08 8.60 16.59
C LYS A 71 -0.01 9.11 17.51
N GLU A 72 -1.27 8.92 17.15
CA GLU A 72 -2.40 9.32 18.00
C GLU A 72 -2.42 8.52 19.32
N PHE A 73 -2.12 7.24 19.27
CA PHE A 73 -2.02 6.39 20.46
C PHE A 73 -0.95 6.88 21.43
N ASP A 74 0.23 7.27 20.93
CA ASP A 74 1.29 7.84 21.74
C ASP A 74 0.87 9.17 22.35
N GLN A 75 0.21 10.05 21.59
CA GLN A 75 -0.33 11.32 22.06
C GLN A 75 -1.37 11.13 23.16
N VAL A 76 -2.26 10.15 23.03
CA VAL A 76 -3.26 9.81 24.05
C VAL A 76 -2.56 9.32 25.33
N ASN A 77 -1.55 8.47 25.21
CA ASN A 77 -0.77 7.98 26.35
C ASN A 77 -0.04 9.11 27.08
N GLU A 78 0.56 10.05 26.36
CA GLU A 78 1.18 11.23 26.94
C GLU A 78 0.16 12.13 27.67
N SER A 79 -1.06 12.25 27.14
CA SER A 79 -2.12 13.07 27.70
C SER A 79 -2.62 12.59 29.07
N PHE A 80 -2.40 11.32 29.44
CA PHE A 80 -2.73 10.83 30.79
C PHE A 80 -1.90 11.47 31.89
N ALA A 81 -0.76 12.05 31.56
CA ALA A 81 0.09 12.78 32.50
C ALA A 81 -0.27 14.29 32.63
N ASP A 82 -1.21 14.77 31.82
CA ASP A 82 -1.63 16.17 31.82
C ASP A 82 -2.44 16.46 33.08
N PRO A 83 -2.04 17.49 33.88
CA PRO A 83 -2.77 17.91 35.11
C PRO A 83 -4.25 18.23 34.83
N ASP A 84 -4.57 18.86 33.70
CA ASP A 84 -5.95 19.22 33.34
C ASP A 84 -6.84 17.99 33.12
N VAL A 85 -6.24 16.89 32.71
CA VAL A 85 -6.94 15.61 32.53
C VAL A 85 -7.09 14.88 33.86
N LEU A 86 -6.05 14.91 34.69
CA LEU A 86 -6.06 14.24 36.00
C LEU A 86 -7.10 14.85 36.95
N GLU A 87 -7.41 16.14 36.79
CA GLU A 87 -8.40 16.87 37.60
C GLU A 87 -9.84 16.76 37.06
N ASP A 88 -10.03 16.30 35.83
CA ASP A 88 -11.34 16.21 35.17
C ASP A 88 -11.70 14.75 34.81
N PRO A 89 -12.63 14.11 35.59
CA PRO A 89 -13.05 12.75 35.34
C PRO A 89 -13.65 12.51 33.96
N ASP A 90 -14.35 13.49 33.38
CA ASP A 90 -14.96 13.36 32.06
C ASP A 90 -13.90 13.32 30.96
N LYS A 91 -12.84 14.13 31.08
CA LYS A 91 -11.69 14.10 30.17
C LYS A 91 -10.94 12.78 30.31
N MET A 92 -10.76 12.27 31.51
CA MET A 92 -10.12 10.99 31.77
C MET A 92 -10.89 9.84 31.10
N ASP A 93 -12.21 9.78 31.26
CA ASP A 93 -13.05 8.75 30.64
C ASP A 93 -12.99 8.79 29.12
N LYS A 94 -12.98 9.97 28.53
CA LYS A 94 -12.82 10.13 27.07
C LYS A 94 -11.47 9.61 26.58
N LEU A 95 -10.40 9.88 27.30
CA LEU A 95 -9.07 9.37 26.93
C LEU A 95 -8.98 7.84 27.07
N ILE A 96 -9.53 7.26 28.12
CA ILE A 96 -9.57 5.81 28.31
C ILE A 96 -10.32 5.15 27.16
N ASN A 97 -11.49 5.66 26.79
CA ASN A 97 -12.28 5.14 25.70
C ASN A 97 -11.55 5.29 24.36
N ARG A 98 -10.89 6.41 24.11
CA ARG A 98 -10.11 6.63 22.89
C ARG A 98 -8.91 5.70 22.81
N GLN A 99 -8.19 5.51 23.93
CA GLN A 99 -7.06 4.57 24.00
C GLN A 99 -7.50 3.14 23.63
N ALA A 100 -8.60 2.69 24.21
CA ALA A 100 -9.13 1.35 23.93
C ALA A 100 -9.52 1.19 22.44
N GLU A 101 -10.20 2.19 21.88
CA GLU A 101 -10.57 2.18 20.46
C GLU A 101 -9.34 2.16 19.54
N LEU A 102 -8.32 2.95 19.83
CA LEU A 102 -7.07 2.98 19.08
C LEU A 102 -6.32 1.65 19.20
N GLN A 103 -6.27 1.08 20.40
CA GLN A 103 -5.63 -0.21 20.62
C GLN A 103 -6.29 -1.33 19.81
N ASP A 104 -7.61 -1.39 19.79
CA ASP A 104 -8.36 -2.36 18.97
C ASP A 104 -8.05 -2.22 17.48
N LYS A 105 -7.99 -0.99 16.99
CA LYS A 105 -7.63 -0.73 15.58
C LYS A 105 -6.19 -1.10 15.26
N LEU A 106 -5.26 -0.82 16.16
CA LEU A 106 -3.85 -1.14 16.00
C LEU A 106 -3.60 -2.66 16.06
N ASP A 107 -4.29 -3.36 16.96
CA ASP A 107 -4.22 -4.83 17.06
C ASP A 107 -4.79 -5.49 15.79
N ALA A 108 -5.93 -5.00 15.29
CA ALA A 108 -6.54 -5.50 14.06
C ALA A 108 -5.66 -5.29 12.81
N ALA A 109 -4.90 -4.21 12.77
CA ALA A 109 -3.96 -3.89 11.70
C ALA A 109 -2.58 -4.54 11.89
N ASP A 110 -2.33 -5.25 13.01
CA ASP A 110 -1.00 -5.73 13.41
C ASP A 110 0.08 -4.63 13.35
N ALA A 111 -0.29 -3.44 13.84
CA ALA A 111 0.50 -2.22 13.72
C ALA A 111 1.79 -2.25 14.55
N TRP A 112 1.80 -3.03 15.64
CA TRP A 112 2.96 -3.15 16.52
C TRP A 112 4.18 -3.80 15.85
N ASN A 113 3.95 -4.49 14.73
CA ASN A 113 4.96 -5.17 13.93
C ASN A 113 5.20 -4.46 12.58
N ILE A 114 4.79 -3.20 12.45
CA ILE A 114 4.80 -2.48 11.17
C ILE A 114 6.20 -2.34 10.58
N ASP A 115 7.20 -2.03 11.39
CA ASP A 115 8.58 -1.87 10.90
C ASP A 115 9.13 -3.17 10.31
N ASN A 116 8.86 -4.30 10.92
CA ASN A 116 9.24 -5.62 10.40
C ASN A 116 8.50 -5.94 9.08
N LYS A 117 7.24 -5.55 8.96
CA LYS A 117 6.48 -5.73 7.71
C LYS A 117 7.07 -4.91 6.58
N LEU A 118 7.42 -3.66 6.84
CA LEU A 118 8.08 -2.78 5.86
C LEU A 118 9.41 -3.37 5.41
N GLU A 119 10.26 -3.76 6.36
CA GLU A 119 11.58 -4.32 6.10
C GLU A 119 11.48 -5.60 5.26
N ARG A 120 10.61 -6.53 5.64
CA ARG A 120 10.42 -7.79 4.91
C ARG A 120 9.95 -7.56 3.46
N ALA A 121 9.02 -6.64 3.24
CA ALA A 121 8.53 -6.33 1.90
C ALA A 121 9.61 -5.66 1.06
N MET A 122 10.38 -4.75 1.64
CA MET A 122 11.49 -4.08 0.96
C MET A 122 12.58 -5.06 0.58
N ASP A 123 12.95 -5.98 1.47
CA ASP A 123 13.95 -7.02 1.22
C ASP A 123 13.48 -8.00 0.14
N ALA A 124 12.22 -8.45 0.22
CA ALA A 124 11.65 -9.40 -0.73
C ALA A 124 11.61 -8.86 -2.17
N LEU A 125 11.33 -7.57 -2.33
CA LEU A 125 11.32 -6.90 -3.62
C LEU A 125 12.66 -6.27 -3.99
N ARG A 126 13.70 -6.48 -3.17
CA ARG A 126 15.03 -5.93 -3.36
C ARG A 126 15.01 -4.44 -3.66
N CYS A 127 14.28 -3.71 -2.83
CA CYS A 127 14.25 -2.25 -2.89
C CYS A 127 15.64 -1.67 -2.64
N PRO A 128 15.97 -0.49 -3.21
CA PRO A 128 17.18 0.23 -2.88
C PRO A 128 17.30 0.52 -1.37
N PRO A 129 18.48 0.93 -0.90
CA PRO A 129 18.68 1.30 0.51
C PRO A 129 17.62 2.28 1.00
N GLU A 130 17.14 2.08 2.21
CA GLU A 130 16.02 2.84 2.78
C GLU A 130 16.25 4.35 2.90
N ASP A 131 17.50 4.76 3.06
CA ASP A 131 17.94 6.15 3.19
C ASP A 131 18.27 6.83 1.83
N GLN A 132 18.23 6.07 0.74
CA GLN A 132 18.51 6.61 -0.59
C GLN A 132 17.38 7.50 -1.07
N ASN A 133 17.73 8.67 -1.66
CA ASN A 133 16.75 9.56 -2.24
C ASN A 133 16.18 8.99 -3.54
N VAL A 134 14.86 9.03 -3.69
CA VAL A 134 14.17 8.44 -4.86
C VAL A 134 14.50 9.13 -6.17
N ALA A 135 14.93 10.40 -6.15
CA ALA A 135 15.35 11.11 -7.36
C ALA A 135 16.57 10.47 -8.04
N THR A 136 17.38 9.70 -7.29
CA THR A 136 18.59 9.03 -7.78
C THR A 136 18.33 7.62 -8.30
N LEU A 137 17.12 7.12 -8.19
CA LEU A 137 16.76 5.76 -8.57
C LEU A 137 16.62 5.60 -10.08
N SER A 138 16.96 4.40 -10.57
CA SER A 138 16.60 3.98 -11.93
C SER A 138 15.09 3.76 -12.07
N GLY A 139 14.60 3.66 -13.31
CA GLY A 139 13.19 3.38 -13.56
C GLY A 139 12.71 2.07 -12.92
N GLY A 140 13.51 1.00 -13.02
CA GLY A 140 13.23 -0.29 -12.40
C GLY A 140 13.22 -0.24 -10.87
N GLU A 141 14.14 0.49 -10.27
CA GLU A 141 14.20 0.69 -8.82
C GLU A 141 12.98 1.49 -8.32
N ARG A 142 12.60 2.57 -8.99
CA ARG A 142 11.37 3.33 -8.67
C ARG A 142 10.14 2.44 -8.74
N ARG A 143 10.06 1.59 -9.76
CA ARG A 143 8.94 0.66 -9.92
C ARG A 143 8.85 -0.35 -8.78
N ARG A 144 9.97 -0.91 -8.33
CA ARG A 144 9.99 -1.82 -7.18
C ARG A 144 9.56 -1.13 -5.89
N VAL A 145 10.00 0.09 -5.65
CA VAL A 145 9.58 0.89 -4.50
C VAL A 145 8.07 1.20 -4.56
N ALA A 146 7.56 1.58 -5.72
CA ALA A 146 6.13 1.83 -5.90
C ALA A 146 5.28 0.57 -5.71
N LEU A 147 5.75 -0.58 -6.19
CA LEU A 147 5.08 -1.87 -5.97
C LEU A 147 5.06 -2.22 -4.47
N CYS A 148 6.16 -2.04 -3.77
CA CYS A 148 6.26 -2.28 -2.34
C CYS A 148 5.24 -1.42 -1.56
N ARG A 149 5.18 -0.13 -1.84
CA ARG A 149 4.19 0.79 -1.27
C ARG A 149 2.76 0.33 -1.51
N LEU A 150 2.46 -0.06 -2.75
CA LEU A 150 1.12 -0.49 -3.14
C LEU A 150 0.68 -1.77 -2.42
N LEU A 151 1.55 -2.77 -2.32
CA LEU A 151 1.26 -4.01 -1.62
C LEU A 151 1.04 -3.80 -0.12
N LEU A 152 1.79 -2.90 0.50
CA LEU A 152 1.63 -2.54 1.91
C LEU A 152 0.34 -1.72 2.16
N GLN A 153 -0.10 -0.94 1.19
CA GLN A 153 -1.37 -0.21 1.23
C GLN A 153 -2.58 -1.14 1.31
N ASN A 154 -2.44 -2.35 0.76
CA ASN A 154 -3.44 -3.41 0.82
C ASN A 154 -4.83 -3.00 0.31
N PRO A 155 -4.95 -2.44 -0.91
CA PRO A 155 -6.23 -2.03 -1.46
C PRO A 155 -7.16 -3.23 -1.68
N ASP A 156 -8.47 -3.01 -1.70
CA ASP A 156 -9.46 -4.06 -1.93
C ASP A 156 -9.38 -4.63 -3.35
N ILE A 157 -9.04 -3.77 -4.31
CA ILE A 157 -8.81 -4.13 -5.71
C ILE A 157 -7.42 -3.69 -6.11
N LEU A 158 -6.60 -4.64 -6.51
CA LEU A 158 -5.21 -4.43 -6.90
C LEU A 158 -5.08 -4.61 -8.41
N LEU A 159 -4.66 -3.56 -9.10
CA LEU A 159 -4.45 -3.54 -10.55
C LEU A 159 -2.95 -3.48 -10.85
N LEU A 160 -2.41 -4.53 -11.44
CA LEU A 160 -0.99 -4.67 -11.73
C LEU A 160 -0.74 -4.80 -13.24
N ASP A 161 0.02 -3.88 -13.80
CA ASP A 161 0.44 -3.92 -15.20
C ASP A 161 1.88 -4.44 -15.27
N GLU A 162 2.03 -5.70 -15.67
CA GLU A 162 3.32 -6.40 -15.78
C GLU A 162 4.20 -6.27 -14.52
N PRO A 163 3.71 -6.70 -13.35
CA PRO A 163 4.38 -6.43 -12.08
C PRO A 163 5.72 -7.16 -11.92
N THR A 164 5.95 -8.22 -12.72
CA THR A 164 7.18 -9.03 -12.67
C THR A 164 8.34 -8.41 -13.47
N ASN A 165 8.09 -7.39 -14.29
CA ASN A 165 9.13 -6.70 -15.01
C ASN A 165 10.14 -6.07 -14.05
N HIS A 166 11.43 -6.24 -14.35
CA HIS A 166 12.55 -5.75 -13.53
C HIS A 166 12.71 -6.45 -12.16
N LEU A 167 12.03 -7.58 -11.95
CA LEU A 167 12.21 -8.42 -10.77
C LEU A 167 13.09 -9.63 -11.10
N ASP A 168 13.86 -10.07 -10.12
CA ASP A 168 14.56 -11.35 -10.19
C ASP A 168 13.63 -12.53 -9.83
N ALA A 169 14.13 -13.77 -10.04
CA ALA A 169 13.33 -14.98 -9.84
C ALA A 169 12.82 -15.12 -8.40
N GLU A 170 13.61 -14.77 -7.40
CA GLU A 170 13.21 -14.85 -5.99
C GLU A 170 12.10 -13.84 -5.65
N SER A 171 12.23 -12.62 -6.16
CA SER A 171 11.22 -11.57 -5.98
C SER A 171 9.92 -11.91 -6.69
N ILE A 172 9.98 -12.50 -7.88
CA ILE A 172 8.80 -12.99 -8.62
C ILE A 172 8.09 -14.08 -7.83
N ASP A 173 8.82 -15.07 -7.31
CA ASP A 173 8.25 -16.15 -6.51
C ASP A 173 7.56 -15.62 -5.25
N TRP A 174 8.21 -14.72 -4.55
CA TRP A 174 7.61 -14.06 -3.38
C TRP A 174 6.34 -13.29 -3.74
N LEU A 175 6.38 -12.52 -4.84
CA LEU A 175 5.22 -11.75 -5.32
C LEU A 175 4.05 -12.67 -5.67
N GLU A 176 4.29 -13.75 -6.40
CA GLU A 176 3.26 -14.72 -6.76
C GLU A 176 2.60 -15.33 -5.52
N GLN A 177 3.38 -15.73 -4.53
CA GLN A 177 2.86 -16.26 -3.27
C GLN A 177 2.06 -15.21 -2.51
N HIS A 178 2.53 -13.97 -2.46
CA HIS A 178 1.84 -12.85 -1.82
C HIS A 178 0.49 -12.58 -2.49
N LEU A 179 0.45 -12.57 -3.83
CA LEU A 179 -0.78 -12.33 -4.59
C LEU A 179 -1.78 -13.48 -4.45
N GLN A 180 -1.33 -14.73 -4.35
CA GLN A 180 -2.21 -15.88 -4.12
C GLN A 180 -2.91 -15.79 -2.76
N GLN A 181 -2.23 -15.30 -1.74
CA GLN A 181 -2.75 -15.12 -0.39
C GLN A 181 -3.41 -13.75 -0.17
N TYR A 182 -3.37 -12.89 -1.17
CA TYR A 182 -3.91 -11.54 -1.08
C TYR A 182 -5.43 -11.56 -0.81
N PRO A 183 -5.92 -10.85 0.25
CA PRO A 183 -7.32 -10.93 0.66
C PRO A 183 -8.28 -10.22 -0.30
N GLY A 184 -7.78 -9.31 -1.13
CA GLY A 184 -8.54 -8.56 -2.11
C GLY A 184 -8.59 -9.20 -3.49
N THR A 185 -9.25 -8.53 -4.42
CA THR A 185 -9.27 -8.89 -5.84
C THR A 185 -8.00 -8.39 -6.51
N VAL A 186 -7.36 -9.25 -7.29
CA VAL A 186 -6.18 -8.92 -8.09
C VAL A 186 -6.48 -9.05 -9.57
N ILE A 187 -6.22 -8.00 -10.33
CA ILE A 187 -6.26 -8.01 -11.80
C ILE A 187 -4.83 -7.71 -12.29
N CYS A 188 -4.26 -8.64 -13.01
CA CYS A 188 -2.87 -8.59 -13.43
C CYS A 188 -2.76 -8.74 -14.93
N ILE A 189 -2.00 -7.85 -15.59
CA ILE A 189 -1.55 -8.02 -16.95
C ILE A 189 -0.21 -8.72 -16.92
N THR A 190 -0.09 -9.82 -17.65
CA THR A 190 1.16 -10.56 -17.79
C THR A 190 1.30 -11.10 -19.22
N HIS A 191 2.54 -11.23 -19.68
CA HIS A 191 2.88 -11.89 -20.93
C HIS A 191 3.14 -13.39 -20.73
N ASP A 192 3.47 -13.82 -19.52
CA ASP A 192 3.71 -15.19 -19.12
C ASP A 192 2.49 -15.82 -18.47
N ARG A 193 2.33 -17.14 -18.68
CA ARG A 193 1.25 -17.94 -18.11
C ARG A 193 1.61 -18.48 -16.73
#